data_a6e86d2df0b0ac7ea9b0dab0061f4605
#
_entry.id   a6e86d2df0b0ac7ea9b0dab0061f4605
#
_cell.length_a   1.000
_cell.length_b   1.000
_cell.length_c   1.000
_cell.angle_alpha   90.00
_cell.angle_beta   90.00
_cell.angle_gamma   90.00
#
_symmetry.space_group_name_H-M   'P 1'
#
loop_
_entity.id
_entity.type
_entity.pdbx_description
1 polymer ?
#
loop_
_entity_poly.entity_id
_entity_poly.type
_entity_poly.pdbx_seq_one_letter_code
_entity_poly.pdbx_strand_id
1 'polypeptide(L)'
;MASLALGVGAAHAFQLTSIRPMKDTSNVLWVEVQLEEPIEPRVAKSLGRGMPATLTLHAEMWRRRRGWFDRMERAVESTFRMRYDAWGDSWRLDRPGAPPVIVGSLDSLQRALEHTLAMPVAPLERIPTETSCYLVVSASLRPLNVEDVEEVEGWLSGEVKEKRSSGLGILTGIPRSLFEAARNFAGFGDERSRLISTDFTPANLPWSGR
;
A
#
# COMPACT_ATOMS: atom_id res chain seq x y z
N MET A 1 24.52 -36.41 -26.14
CA MET A 1 24.68 -35.06 -25.54
C MET A 1 23.31 -34.60 -25.00
N ALA A 2 23.13 -34.69 -23.69
CA ALA A 2 21.87 -34.29 -23.05
C ALA A 2 22.02 -32.82 -22.59
N SER A 3 21.22 -31.93 -23.17
CA SER A 3 21.16 -30.52 -22.79
C SER A 3 20.27 -30.37 -21.57
N LEU A 4 20.84 -30.13 -20.39
CA LEU A 4 20.11 -29.72 -19.19
C LEU A 4 19.66 -28.28 -19.40
N ALA A 5 18.38 -28.07 -19.67
CA ALA A 5 17.75 -26.76 -19.55
C ALA A 5 17.57 -26.46 -18.04
N LEU A 6 18.43 -25.62 -17.49
CA LEU A 6 18.22 -25.00 -16.20
C LEU A 6 17.03 -24.04 -16.33
N GLY A 7 15.87 -24.48 -15.88
CA GLY A 7 14.74 -23.61 -15.68
C GLY A 7 15.08 -22.61 -14.57
N VAL A 8 15.38 -21.38 -14.96
CA VAL A 8 15.41 -20.24 -14.03
C VAL A 8 13.98 -20.06 -13.56
N GLY A 9 13.65 -20.57 -12.38
CA GLY A 9 12.40 -20.26 -11.71
C GLY A 9 12.34 -18.74 -11.55
N ALA A 10 11.40 -18.08 -12.21
CA ALA A 10 11.09 -16.69 -11.97
C ALA A 10 10.77 -16.58 -10.47
N ALA A 11 11.59 -15.81 -9.74
CA ALA A 11 11.24 -15.43 -8.39
C ALA A 11 9.93 -14.63 -8.50
N HIS A 12 8.84 -15.22 -8.05
CA HIS A 12 7.55 -14.54 -7.95
C HIS A 12 7.71 -13.46 -6.90
N ALA A 13 7.65 -12.22 -7.32
CA ALA A 13 7.79 -11.05 -6.47
C ALA A 13 6.40 -10.44 -6.25
N PHE A 14 6.15 -9.95 -5.07
CA PHE A 14 5.02 -9.12 -4.71
C PHE A 14 4.69 -8.11 -5.81
N GLN A 15 3.51 -8.19 -6.40
CA GLN A 15 3.14 -7.33 -7.52
C GLN A 15 1.73 -6.77 -7.40
N LEU A 16 1.59 -5.47 -7.71
CA LEU A 16 0.33 -4.80 -7.93
C LEU A 16 -0.11 -5.06 -9.38
N THR A 17 -1.20 -5.81 -9.57
CA THR A 17 -1.64 -6.27 -10.91
C THR A 17 -2.78 -5.44 -11.47
N SER A 18 -3.63 -4.88 -10.60
CA SER A 18 -4.77 -4.07 -11.03
C SER A 18 -5.08 -2.95 -10.04
N ILE A 19 -5.47 -1.80 -10.58
CA ILE A 19 -6.05 -0.69 -9.84
C ILE A 19 -7.32 -0.25 -10.55
N ARG A 20 -8.41 -0.18 -9.80
CA ARG A 20 -9.73 0.20 -10.31
C ARG A 20 -10.26 1.41 -9.53
N PRO A 21 -10.27 2.60 -10.14
CA PRO A 21 -10.95 3.75 -9.56
C PRO A 21 -12.47 3.58 -9.60
N MET A 22 -13.15 3.95 -8.52
CA MET A 22 -14.60 3.92 -8.39
C MET A 22 -15.09 5.04 -7.46
N LYS A 23 -16.38 5.32 -7.42
CA LYS A 23 -16.97 6.29 -6.48
C LYS A 23 -18.03 5.64 -5.61
N ASP A 24 -18.16 6.11 -4.37
CA ASP A 24 -19.21 5.70 -3.46
C ASP A 24 -20.43 6.65 -3.51
N THR A 25 -21.43 6.33 -2.72
CA THR A 25 -22.67 7.15 -2.60
C THR A 25 -22.43 8.54 -2.02
N SER A 26 -21.33 8.75 -1.32
CA SER A 26 -20.90 10.04 -0.75
C SER A 26 -20.03 10.85 -1.71
N ASN A 27 -19.95 10.44 -2.99
CA ASN A 27 -19.12 11.06 -4.02
C ASN A 27 -17.62 11.11 -3.66
N VAL A 28 -17.14 10.11 -2.95
CA VAL A 28 -15.72 9.91 -2.64
C VAL A 28 -15.12 8.96 -3.68
N LEU A 29 -13.96 9.34 -4.22
CA LEU A 29 -13.13 8.46 -5.03
C LEU A 29 -12.51 7.39 -4.14
N TRP A 30 -12.73 6.15 -4.51
CA TRP A 30 -12.08 4.98 -3.96
C TRP A 30 -11.17 4.34 -4.99
N VAL A 31 -10.18 3.64 -4.53
CA VAL A 31 -9.38 2.74 -5.35
C VAL A 31 -9.47 1.33 -4.79
N GLU A 32 -9.80 0.39 -5.67
CA GLU A 32 -9.68 -1.04 -5.41
C GLU A 32 -8.39 -1.53 -6.05
N VAL A 33 -7.63 -2.32 -5.30
CA VAL A 33 -6.34 -2.84 -5.74
C VAL A 33 -6.33 -4.36 -5.69
N GLN A 34 -5.66 -4.98 -6.66
CA GLN A 34 -5.36 -6.39 -6.68
C GLN A 34 -3.85 -6.60 -6.59
N LEU A 35 -3.47 -7.50 -5.72
CA LEU A 35 -2.08 -7.92 -5.51
C LEU A 35 -1.93 -9.36 -5.96
N GLU A 36 -0.79 -9.68 -6.54
CA GLU A 36 -0.37 -11.04 -6.84
C GLU A 36 0.77 -11.39 -5.88
N GLU A 37 0.68 -12.59 -5.29
CA GLU A 37 1.64 -13.10 -4.31
C GLU A 37 1.99 -12.09 -3.20
N PRO A 38 0.96 -11.55 -2.49
CA PRO A 38 1.17 -10.46 -1.53
C PRO A 38 2.01 -10.86 -0.31
N ILE A 39 2.21 -12.16 -0.06
CA ILE A 39 3.02 -12.66 1.06
C ILE A 39 4.13 -13.56 0.53
N GLU A 40 5.33 -13.03 0.42
CA GLU A 40 6.49 -13.80 0.03
C GLU A 40 6.91 -14.85 1.07
N PRO A 41 7.65 -15.89 0.66
CA PRO A 41 8.07 -16.97 1.56
C PRO A 41 8.83 -16.49 2.81
N ARG A 42 9.65 -15.45 2.70
CA ARG A 42 10.37 -14.89 3.86
C ARG A 42 9.44 -14.15 4.82
N VAL A 43 8.44 -13.42 4.29
CA VAL A 43 7.41 -12.74 5.10
C VAL A 43 6.52 -13.77 5.76
N ALA A 44 6.09 -14.80 5.03
CA ALA A 44 5.34 -15.93 5.55
C ALA A 44 6.06 -16.60 6.74
N LYS A 45 7.37 -16.83 6.61
CA LYS A 45 8.20 -17.38 7.69
C LYS A 45 8.27 -16.47 8.91
N SER A 46 8.35 -15.15 8.71
CA SER A 46 8.37 -14.16 9.79
C SER A 46 7.02 -14.11 10.51
N LEU A 47 5.93 -14.04 9.74
CA LEU A 47 4.58 -14.08 10.26
C LEU A 47 4.31 -15.35 11.07
N GLY A 48 4.73 -16.53 10.57
CA GLY A 48 4.58 -17.80 11.27
C GLY A 48 5.38 -17.92 12.57
N ARG A 49 6.36 -17.04 12.77
CA ARG A 49 7.11 -16.87 14.03
C ARG A 49 6.48 -15.86 14.98
N GLY A 50 5.31 -15.34 14.65
CA GLY A 50 4.61 -14.33 15.43
C GLY A 50 5.04 -12.87 15.16
N MET A 51 6.00 -12.64 14.24
CA MET A 51 6.38 -11.29 13.85
C MET A 51 5.31 -10.70 12.91
N PRO A 52 4.71 -9.56 13.24
CA PRO A 52 3.72 -8.95 12.36
C PRO A 52 4.37 -8.40 11.08
N ALA A 53 3.55 -8.21 10.05
CA ALA A 53 3.95 -7.52 8.83
C ALA A 53 2.95 -6.43 8.47
N THR A 54 3.43 -5.43 7.77
CA THR A 54 2.64 -4.26 7.39
C THR A 54 2.67 -4.09 5.88
N LEU A 55 1.48 -4.07 5.26
CA LEU A 55 1.30 -3.67 3.87
C LEU A 55 0.83 -2.21 3.86
N THR A 56 1.57 -1.36 3.19
CA THR A 56 1.22 0.05 3.00
C THR A 56 0.85 0.30 1.54
N LEU A 57 -0.34 0.85 1.32
CA LEU A 57 -0.79 1.35 0.03
C LEU A 57 -0.71 2.87 0.03
N HIS A 58 -0.03 3.43 -0.96
CA HIS A 58 0.03 4.87 -1.20
C HIS A 58 -0.64 5.16 -2.54
N ALA A 59 -1.65 6.03 -2.54
CA ALA A 59 -2.39 6.41 -3.74
C ALA A 59 -2.30 7.93 -3.97
N GLU A 60 -1.96 8.31 -5.18
CA GLU A 60 -1.89 9.69 -5.64
C GLU A 60 -2.92 9.89 -6.74
N MET A 61 -3.76 10.93 -6.59
CA MET A 61 -4.68 11.38 -7.64
C MET A 61 -4.06 12.53 -8.40
N TRP A 62 -3.98 12.38 -9.72
CA TRP A 62 -3.42 13.36 -10.63
C TRP A 62 -4.46 13.84 -11.63
N ARG A 63 -4.46 15.13 -11.94
CA ARG A 63 -5.28 15.75 -12.97
C ARG A 63 -4.45 16.05 -14.21
N ARG A 64 -4.94 15.62 -15.38
CA ARG A 64 -4.35 15.93 -16.68
C ARG A 64 -4.50 17.43 -16.99
N ARG A 65 -3.45 18.02 -17.51
CA ARG A 65 -3.45 19.44 -17.95
C ARG A 65 -2.89 19.53 -19.37
N ARG A 66 -3.70 20.04 -20.29
CA ARG A 66 -3.25 20.24 -21.67
C ARG A 66 -2.17 21.34 -21.70
N GLY A 67 -1.02 21.04 -22.32
CA GLY A 67 0.07 22.01 -22.51
C GLY A 67 0.82 22.41 -21.25
N TRP A 68 0.64 21.67 -20.14
CA TRP A 68 1.31 21.90 -18.87
C TRP A 68 1.56 20.56 -18.14
N PHE A 69 2.38 20.61 -17.09
CA PHE A 69 2.58 19.44 -16.24
C PHE A 69 1.28 19.05 -15.52
N ASP A 70 1.03 17.75 -15.38
CA ASP A 70 -0.08 17.21 -14.62
C ASP A 70 0.01 17.69 -13.16
N ARG A 71 -1.15 17.89 -12.54
CA ARG A 71 -1.22 18.38 -11.17
C ARG A 71 -1.67 17.28 -10.23
N MET A 72 -0.89 17.06 -9.18
CA MET A 72 -1.31 16.22 -8.07
C MET A 72 -2.38 16.94 -7.26
N GLU A 73 -3.56 16.34 -7.16
CA GLU A 73 -4.70 16.87 -6.39
C GLU A 73 -4.68 16.34 -4.96
N ARG A 74 -4.31 15.07 -4.78
CA ARG A 74 -4.30 14.42 -3.48
C ARG A 74 -3.32 13.25 -3.44
N ALA A 75 -2.76 13.03 -2.25
CA ALA A 75 -2.05 11.81 -1.90
C ALA A 75 -2.58 11.29 -0.56
N VAL A 76 -2.78 9.99 -0.45
CA VAL A 76 -3.27 9.30 0.75
C VAL A 76 -2.50 8.00 0.95
N GLU A 77 -2.47 7.56 2.20
CA GLU A 77 -1.84 6.31 2.59
C GLU A 77 -2.79 5.48 3.44
N SER A 78 -2.78 4.18 3.23
CA SER A 78 -3.53 3.21 4.04
C SER A 78 -2.64 2.04 4.43
N THR A 79 -2.72 1.65 5.69
CA THR A 79 -1.86 0.64 6.29
C THR A 79 -2.70 -0.55 6.73
N PHE A 80 -2.31 -1.74 6.30
CA PHE A 80 -2.92 -3.03 6.62
C PHE A 80 -1.91 -3.84 7.42
N ARG A 81 -2.29 -4.24 8.63
CA ARG A 81 -1.40 -5.01 9.52
C ARG A 81 -1.82 -6.47 9.55
N MET A 82 -0.85 -7.33 9.37
CA MET A 82 -1.01 -8.78 9.45
C MET A 82 -0.30 -9.32 10.67
N ARG A 83 -0.95 -10.23 11.40
CA ARG A 83 -0.35 -10.89 12.56
C ARG A 83 -0.93 -12.30 12.74
N TYR A 84 -0.13 -13.17 13.31
CA TYR A 84 -0.57 -14.48 13.79
C TYR A 84 -0.92 -14.39 15.26
N ASP A 85 -2.08 -14.89 15.62
CA ASP A 85 -2.52 -15.07 17.01
C ASP A 85 -2.26 -16.53 17.42
N ALA A 86 -1.19 -16.73 18.18
CA ALA A 86 -0.78 -18.06 18.64
C ALA A 86 -1.77 -18.70 19.64
N TRP A 87 -2.58 -17.90 20.33
CA TRP A 87 -3.57 -18.39 21.29
C TRP A 87 -4.83 -18.90 20.58
N GLY A 88 -5.26 -18.17 19.57
CA GLY A 88 -6.43 -18.51 18.76
C GLY A 88 -6.11 -19.36 17.54
N ASP A 89 -4.84 -19.71 17.30
CA ASP A 89 -4.35 -20.38 16.08
C ASP A 89 -4.98 -19.77 14.81
N SER A 90 -4.91 -18.45 14.73
CA SER A 90 -5.59 -17.70 13.68
C SER A 90 -4.74 -16.55 13.16
N TRP A 91 -5.02 -16.17 11.93
CA TRP A 91 -4.39 -15.04 11.25
C TRP A 91 -5.34 -13.85 11.25
N ARG A 92 -4.80 -12.69 11.53
CA ARG A 92 -5.58 -11.46 11.60
C ARG A 92 -5.02 -10.43 10.62
N LEU A 93 -5.93 -9.84 9.81
CA LEU A 93 -5.68 -8.70 8.95
C LEU A 93 -6.47 -7.50 9.47
N ASP A 94 -5.77 -6.54 10.05
CA ASP A 94 -6.36 -5.26 10.45
C ASP A 94 -6.42 -4.32 9.23
N ARG A 95 -7.60 -3.75 8.99
CA ARG A 95 -7.91 -2.89 7.85
C ARG A 95 -8.30 -1.49 8.33
N PRO A 96 -7.83 -0.41 7.69
CA PRO A 96 -8.25 0.94 8.09
C PRO A 96 -9.76 1.14 7.85
N GLY A 97 -10.45 1.61 8.89
CA GLY A 97 -11.88 1.94 8.80
C GLY A 97 -12.84 0.76 8.65
N ALA A 98 -12.37 -0.49 8.83
CA ALA A 98 -13.19 -1.68 8.70
C ALA A 98 -12.87 -2.70 9.81
N PRO A 99 -13.79 -3.60 10.15
CA PRO A 99 -13.50 -4.70 11.07
C PRO A 99 -12.34 -5.57 10.57
N PRO A 100 -11.54 -6.14 11.47
CA PRO A 100 -10.46 -7.05 11.10
C PRO A 100 -11.01 -8.32 10.44
N VAL A 101 -10.25 -8.85 9.49
CA VAL A 101 -10.49 -10.18 8.93
C VAL A 101 -9.71 -11.20 9.76
N ILE A 102 -10.38 -12.24 10.24
CA ILE A 102 -9.78 -13.35 10.99
C ILE A 102 -9.95 -14.62 10.15
N VAL A 103 -8.85 -15.30 9.88
CA VAL A 103 -8.82 -16.51 9.05
C VAL A 103 -7.96 -17.61 9.69
N GLY A 104 -8.27 -18.86 9.39
CA GLY A 104 -7.61 -20.01 10.00
C GLY A 104 -6.31 -20.47 9.31
N SER A 105 -5.90 -19.83 8.20
CA SER A 105 -4.68 -20.23 7.49
C SER A 105 -3.99 -19.05 6.81
N LEU A 106 -2.68 -19.20 6.57
CA LEU A 106 -1.89 -18.23 5.81
C LEU A 106 -2.40 -18.06 4.38
N ASP A 107 -2.80 -19.16 3.73
CA ASP A 107 -3.37 -19.13 2.37
C ASP A 107 -4.68 -18.33 2.32
N SER A 108 -5.49 -18.41 3.37
CA SER A 108 -6.71 -17.61 3.48
C SER A 108 -6.40 -16.13 3.73
N LEU A 109 -5.34 -15.82 4.48
CA LEU A 109 -4.84 -14.47 4.65
C LEU A 109 -4.34 -13.89 3.31
N GLN A 110 -3.57 -14.68 2.56
CA GLN A 110 -3.08 -14.30 1.23
C GLN A 110 -4.25 -13.98 0.29
N ARG A 111 -5.25 -14.85 0.20
CA ARG A 111 -6.46 -14.61 -0.61
C ARG A 111 -7.22 -13.35 -0.15
N ALA A 112 -7.28 -13.08 1.14
CA ALA A 112 -7.90 -11.86 1.65
C ALA A 112 -7.16 -10.59 1.21
N LEU A 113 -5.83 -10.64 1.07
CA LEU A 113 -5.02 -9.54 0.53
C LEU A 113 -5.17 -9.40 -1.00
N GLU A 114 -5.32 -10.51 -1.74
CA GLU A 114 -5.48 -10.49 -3.19
C GLU A 114 -6.79 -9.85 -3.65
N HIS A 115 -7.88 -10.01 -2.89
CA HIS A 115 -9.22 -9.70 -3.39
C HIS A 115 -9.96 -8.55 -2.71
N THR A 116 -9.46 -8.00 -1.62
CA THR A 116 -10.30 -7.12 -0.76
C THR A 116 -9.69 -5.78 -0.38
N LEU A 117 -8.60 -5.38 -1.00
CA LEU A 117 -7.96 -4.13 -0.64
C LEU A 117 -8.62 -2.96 -1.38
N ALA A 118 -9.20 -2.05 -0.62
CA ALA A 118 -9.70 -0.81 -1.14
C ALA A 118 -9.50 0.31 -0.13
N MET A 119 -9.30 1.53 -0.63
CA MET A 119 -9.07 2.70 0.21
C MET A 119 -9.73 3.94 -0.39
N PRO A 120 -10.25 4.87 0.46
CA PRO A 120 -10.70 6.16 0.00
C PRO A 120 -9.50 7.03 -0.42
N VAL A 121 -9.65 7.78 -1.52
CA VAL A 121 -8.59 8.62 -2.07
C VAL A 121 -8.91 10.10 -1.92
N ALA A 122 -10.05 10.56 -2.43
CA ALA A 122 -10.39 11.97 -2.44
C ALA A 122 -11.90 12.22 -2.56
N PRO A 123 -12.44 13.25 -1.92
CA PRO A 123 -13.76 13.75 -2.27
C PRO A 123 -13.73 14.38 -3.67
N LEU A 124 -14.71 14.04 -4.50
CA LEU A 124 -14.80 14.48 -5.89
C LEU A 124 -15.51 15.83 -6.08
N GLU A 125 -16.08 16.41 -5.03
CA GLU A 125 -16.89 17.64 -5.07
C GLU A 125 -16.17 18.86 -5.67
N ARG A 126 -14.84 18.90 -5.50
CA ARG A 126 -14.00 20.02 -5.97
C ARG A 126 -13.37 19.78 -7.34
N ILE A 127 -13.66 18.65 -7.96
CA ILE A 127 -13.09 18.27 -9.25
C ILE A 127 -14.20 18.34 -10.30
N PRO A 128 -14.05 19.17 -11.33
CA PRO A 128 -15.06 19.23 -12.39
C PRO A 128 -15.28 17.85 -13.02
N THR A 129 -16.53 17.52 -13.29
CA THR A 129 -16.96 16.17 -13.69
C THR A 129 -16.31 15.65 -14.96
N GLU A 130 -15.95 16.53 -15.88
CA GLU A 130 -15.32 16.23 -17.17
C GLU A 130 -13.78 16.28 -17.12
N THR A 131 -13.20 16.50 -15.94
CA THR A 131 -11.75 16.59 -15.81
C THR A 131 -11.12 15.21 -15.91
N SER A 132 -10.18 15.03 -16.85
CA SER A 132 -9.41 13.80 -16.96
C SER A 132 -8.42 13.68 -15.80
N CYS A 133 -8.50 12.56 -15.10
CA CYS A 133 -7.67 12.22 -13.95
C CYS A 133 -7.12 10.81 -14.10
N TYR A 134 -6.09 10.51 -13.33
CA TYR A 134 -5.55 9.15 -13.18
C TYR A 134 -5.02 8.95 -11.75
N LEU A 135 -4.89 7.69 -11.36
CA LEU A 135 -4.28 7.31 -10.09
C LEU A 135 -2.90 6.70 -10.32
N VAL A 136 -2.00 7.03 -9.41
CA VAL A 136 -0.73 6.31 -9.23
C VAL A 136 -0.80 5.63 -7.88
N VAL A 137 -0.73 4.31 -7.88
CA VAL A 137 -0.75 3.53 -6.64
C VAL A 137 0.56 2.80 -6.49
N SER A 138 1.13 2.86 -5.31
CA SER A 138 2.27 2.03 -4.90
C SER A 138 1.91 1.23 -3.67
N ALA A 139 2.37 -0.01 -3.65
CA ALA A 139 2.23 -0.93 -2.55
C ALA A 139 3.61 -1.29 -2.02
N SER A 140 3.78 -1.36 -0.71
CA SER A 140 5.00 -1.83 -0.07
C SER A 140 4.68 -2.77 1.08
N LEU A 141 5.39 -3.88 1.16
CA LEU A 141 5.27 -4.86 2.23
C LEU A 141 6.53 -4.82 3.09
N ARG A 142 6.33 -4.64 4.40
CA ARG A 142 7.41 -4.62 5.40
C ARG A 142 7.14 -5.66 6.48
N PRO A 143 8.01 -6.65 6.67
CA PRO A 143 8.06 -7.35 7.94
C PRO A 143 8.47 -6.36 9.03
N LEU A 144 7.99 -6.54 10.26
CA LEU A 144 8.43 -5.73 11.39
C LEU A 144 9.94 -5.88 11.57
N ASN A 145 10.66 -4.76 11.57
CA ASN A 145 12.09 -4.75 11.87
C ASN A 145 12.33 -4.66 13.39
N VAL A 146 13.54 -5.00 13.81
CA VAL A 146 13.98 -4.89 15.21
C VAL A 146 13.84 -3.45 15.73
N GLU A 147 13.97 -2.45 14.89
CA GLU A 147 13.77 -1.03 15.23
C GLU A 147 12.33 -0.71 15.64
N ASP A 148 11.33 -1.36 15.02
CA ASP A 148 9.92 -1.24 15.43
C ASP A 148 9.67 -1.96 16.76
N VAL A 149 10.45 -3.00 17.08
CA VAL A 149 10.39 -3.71 18.37
C VAL A 149 10.96 -2.84 19.49
N GLU A 150 12.04 -2.10 19.24
CA GLU A 150 12.61 -1.14 20.20
C GLU A 150 11.63 0.01 20.50
N GLU A 151 10.86 0.46 19.50
CA GLU A 151 9.80 1.45 19.72
C GLU A 151 8.65 0.88 20.57
N VAL A 152 8.29 -0.39 20.36
CA VAL A 152 7.29 -1.09 21.18
C VAL A 152 7.81 -1.37 22.60
N GLU A 153 9.07 -1.74 22.77
CA GLU A 153 9.70 -1.91 24.08
C GLU A 153 9.82 -0.57 24.81
N GLY A 154 10.14 0.51 24.11
CA GLY A 154 10.12 1.87 24.66
C GLY A 154 8.73 2.28 25.15
N TRP A 155 7.69 1.86 24.45
CA TRP A 155 6.29 2.05 24.84
C TRP A 155 5.90 1.25 26.09
N LEU A 156 6.34 0.00 26.16
CA LEU A 156 6.07 -0.89 27.30
C LEU A 156 6.88 -0.51 28.56
N SER A 157 8.05 0.10 28.39
CA SER A 157 8.90 0.58 29.48
C SER A 157 8.54 1.99 29.99
N GLY A 158 7.56 2.67 29.35
CA GLY A 158 7.12 4.00 29.74
C GLY A 158 8.08 5.13 29.36
N GLU A 159 9.14 4.86 28.60
CA GLU A 159 10.01 5.87 28.01
C GLU A 159 9.41 6.43 26.70
N VAL A 160 8.38 7.26 26.85
CA VAL A 160 7.89 8.07 25.74
C VAL A 160 8.91 9.17 25.47
N LYS A 161 9.90 8.91 24.63
CA LYS A 161 10.65 9.98 23.97
C LYS A 161 9.71 10.64 22.98
N GLU A 162 9.07 11.73 23.40
CA GLU A 162 8.47 12.69 22.47
C GLU A 162 9.53 13.08 21.44
N LYS A 163 9.43 12.47 20.25
CA LYS A 163 10.16 12.95 19.08
C LYS A 163 9.53 14.29 18.70
N ARG A 164 9.99 15.36 19.38
CA ARG A 164 9.75 16.72 18.94
C ARG A 164 10.10 16.76 17.44
N SER A 165 9.10 16.98 16.63
CA SER A 165 9.28 17.35 15.23
C SER A 165 9.96 18.72 15.20
N SER A 166 11.29 18.68 15.33
CA SER A 166 12.12 19.87 15.18
C SER A 166 12.12 20.24 13.70
N GLY A 167 11.52 21.39 13.45
CA GLY A 167 11.47 22.19 12.24
C GLY A 167 12.41 21.82 11.11
N LEU A 168 11.86 21.29 10.04
CA LEU A 168 12.41 21.40 8.70
C LEU A 168 11.39 22.06 7.79
N GLY A 169 11.02 23.27 8.16
CA GLY A 169 10.40 24.23 7.26
C GLY A 169 11.42 24.93 6.39
N ILE A 170 12.13 24.25 5.50
CA ILE A 170 12.85 24.85 4.36
C ILE A 170 13.23 23.70 3.39
N LEU A 171 12.28 23.09 2.71
CA LEU A 171 12.54 22.31 1.49
C LEU A 171 11.32 22.39 0.55
N THR A 172 10.81 23.58 0.32
CA THR A 172 9.72 23.87 -0.63
C THR A 172 10.20 23.99 -2.08
N GLY A 173 11.26 23.30 -2.47
CA GLY A 173 11.81 23.44 -3.82
C GLY A 173 12.37 22.16 -4.46
N ILE A 174 12.39 21.04 -3.78
CA ILE A 174 12.92 19.80 -4.36
C ILE A 174 11.79 19.05 -5.07
N PRO A 175 11.89 18.76 -6.37
CA PRO A 175 10.94 17.91 -7.06
C PRO A 175 10.83 16.57 -6.34
N ARG A 176 9.61 16.15 -6.04
CA ARG A 176 9.31 14.91 -5.29
C ARG A 176 9.93 13.66 -5.92
N SER A 177 10.16 13.69 -7.24
CA SER A 177 10.89 12.67 -7.99
C SER A 177 12.34 12.47 -7.53
N LEU A 178 13.01 13.54 -7.06
CA LEU A 178 14.37 13.45 -6.51
C LEU A 178 14.37 12.90 -5.07
N PHE A 179 13.33 13.20 -4.30
CA PHE A 179 13.16 12.65 -2.96
C PHE A 179 12.83 11.14 -3.00
N GLU A 180 12.02 10.71 -3.97
CA GLU A 180 11.75 9.29 -4.22
C GLU A 180 12.99 8.56 -4.77
N ALA A 181 13.77 9.19 -5.63
CA ALA A 181 15.03 8.62 -6.12
C ALA A 181 16.04 8.44 -4.96
N ALA A 182 16.18 9.41 -4.06
CA ALA A 182 17.05 9.31 -2.90
C ALA A 182 16.60 8.23 -1.91
N ARG A 183 15.28 8.08 -1.73
CA ARG A 183 14.68 7.03 -0.88
C ARG A 183 14.81 5.63 -1.49
N ASN A 184 14.81 5.51 -2.82
CA ASN A 184 15.07 4.26 -3.53
C ASN A 184 16.56 3.84 -3.52
N PHE A 185 17.47 4.80 -3.30
CA PHE A 185 18.92 4.54 -3.20
C PHE A 185 19.34 4.07 -1.80
N ALA A 186 18.56 4.33 -0.78
CA ALA A 186 18.83 3.89 0.59
C ALA A 186 18.37 2.44 0.83
N GLY A 187 18.88 1.50 0.10
CA GLY A 187 19.00 0.04 0.24
C GLY A 187 18.23 -0.75 1.31
N PHE A 188 17.07 -0.27 1.74
CA PHE A 188 16.19 -1.01 2.62
C PHE A 188 15.26 -1.89 1.76
N GLY A 189 15.39 -3.20 1.90
CA GLY A 189 14.69 -4.23 1.14
C GLY A 189 13.17 -4.28 1.31
N ASP A 190 12.51 -3.15 1.12
CA ASP A 190 11.07 -3.06 0.99
C ASP A 190 10.70 -3.47 -0.42
N GLU A 191 9.97 -4.54 -0.55
CA GLU A 191 9.37 -4.87 -1.82
C GLU A 191 8.30 -3.84 -2.17
N ARG A 192 8.45 -3.24 -3.34
CA ARG A 192 7.57 -2.19 -3.82
C ARG A 192 7.07 -2.52 -5.20
N SER A 193 5.77 -2.40 -5.38
CA SER A 193 5.13 -2.43 -6.68
C SER A 193 4.39 -1.12 -6.92
N ARG A 194 4.39 -0.64 -8.17
CA ARG A 194 3.73 0.61 -8.57
C ARG A 194 2.97 0.41 -9.86
N LEU A 195 1.75 0.94 -9.92
CA LEU A 195 0.90 0.88 -11.10
C LEU A 195 0.21 2.24 -11.32
N ILE A 196 -0.10 2.52 -12.58
CA ILE A 196 -0.84 3.73 -12.99
C ILE A 196 -2.17 3.28 -13.60
N SER A 197 -3.28 3.90 -13.18
CA SER A 197 -4.60 3.58 -13.75
C SER A 197 -4.73 4.10 -15.17
N THR A 198 -5.71 3.61 -15.89
CA THR A 198 -6.25 4.30 -17.06
C THR A 198 -6.82 5.65 -16.63
N ASP A 199 -6.88 6.59 -17.57
CA ASP A 199 -7.51 7.89 -17.35
C ASP A 199 -9.02 7.70 -17.12
N PHE A 200 -9.58 8.50 -16.21
CA PHE A 200 -11.00 8.53 -15.89
C PHE A 200 -11.48 9.96 -15.69
N THR A 201 -12.78 10.17 -15.77
CA THR A 201 -13.43 11.41 -15.32
C THR A 201 -14.36 11.11 -14.15
N PRO A 202 -14.59 12.05 -13.21
CA PRO A 202 -15.56 11.85 -12.11
C PRO A 202 -16.95 11.41 -12.61
N ALA A 203 -17.36 11.87 -13.81
CA ALA A 203 -18.62 11.48 -14.44
C ALA A 203 -18.69 9.98 -14.78
N ASN A 204 -17.58 9.41 -15.26
CA ASN A 204 -17.53 8.05 -15.80
C ASN A 204 -17.05 6.98 -14.80
N LEU A 205 -16.85 7.36 -13.53
CA LEU A 205 -16.45 6.40 -12.50
C LEU A 205 -17.58 5.39 -12.22
N PRO A 206 -17.26 4.09 -12.17
CA PRO A 206 -18.22 3.08 -11.73
C PRO A 206 -18.55 3.28 -10.25
N TRP A 207 -19.75 2.85 -9.86
CA TRP A 207 -20.17 2.84 -8.46
C TRP A 207 -19.52 1.68 -7.71
N SER A 208 -18.96 2.00 -6.55
CA SER A 208 -18.55 0.97 -5.61
C SER A 208 -19.79 0.52 -4.84
N GLY A 209 -20.23 -0.63 -4.77
CA GLY A 209 -21.40 -1.06 -3.99
C GLY A 209 -21.27 -0.85 -2.45
N ARG A 210 -20.52 0.17 -2.03
CA ARG A 210 -20.16 0.52 -0.63
C ARG A 210 -20.94 1.71 -0.14
#